data_a894c925f6914a2b5f4ad26f218b3469
#
_entry.id   a894c925f6914a2b5f4ad26f218b3469
#
_cell.length_a   1.000
_cell.length_b   1.000
_cell.length_c   1.000
_cell.angle_alpha   90.00
_cell.angle_beta   90.00
_cell.angle_gamma   90.00
#
_symmetry.space_group_name_H-M   'P 1'
#
loop_
_entity.id
_entity.type
_entity.pdbx_description
1 polymer ?
#
loop_
_entity_poly.entity_id
_entity_poly.type
_entity_poly.pdbx_seq_one_letter_code
_entity_poly.pdbx_strand_id
1 'polypeptide(L)'
;LSYELCDYREVKGTWDRIVNIGFFEHVSPKFYKTFFKKIHDLLKDNGDSICLTHTIATTNPPGPVNPFINKYIFNGGKVPSASQITKAIEQSGLVISGWESLIDHYNLTLDHWRERFLKNVYEAKKAYGSNFIRLWDFYLSSCSAAFKWSDLLVYQIETVKDFKSVPGRTRDYIYN
;
A
#
# COMPACT_ATOMS: atom_id res chain seq x y z
N LEU A 1 10.82 17.67 -12.58
CA LEU A 1 9.80 16.68 -12.24
C LEU A 1 9.09 16.28 -13.53
N SER A 2 9.01 14.99 -13.83
CA SER A 2 8.30 14.45 -15.00
C SER A 2 7.24 13.45 -14.51
N TYR A 3 6.15 13.35 -15.28
CA TYR A 3 5.09 12.38 -15.05
C TYR A 3 4.91 11.56 -16.32
N GLU A 4 4.86 10.25 -16.18
CA GLU A 4 4.67 9.33 -17.30
C GLU A 4 3.48 8.42 -17.01
N LEU A 5 2.58 8.28 -17.98
CA LEU A 5 1.49 7.31 -17.93
C LEU A 5 1.95 6.03 -18.62
N CYS A 6 2.37 5.03 -17.83
CA CYS A 6 2.81 3.74 -18.35
C CYS A 6 2.48 2.59 -17.38
N ASP A 7 2.49 1.37 -17.90
CA ASP A 7 2.46 0.18 -17.04
C ASP A 7 3.78 0.08 -16.25
N TYR A 8 3.73 -0.18 -14.94
CA TYR A 8 4.93 -0.29 -14.10
C TYR A 8 5.94 -1.32 -14.63
N ARG A 9 5.47 -2.35 -15.34
CA ARG A 9 6.31 -3.38 -15.94
C ARG A 9 7.17 -2.86 -17.09
N GLU A 10 6.76 -1.75 -17.71
CA GLU A 10 7.42 -1.13 -18.85
C GLU A 10 8.40 -0.02 -18.44
N VAL A 11 8.38 0.43 -17.19
CA VAL A 11 9.33 1.43 -16.66
C VAL A 11 10.76 0.95 -16.92
N LYS A 12 11.60 1.84 -17.44
CA LYS A 12 13.02 1.56 -17.79
C LYS A 12 13.95 2.41 -16.97
N GLY A 13 15.23 2.04 -16.98
CA GLY A 13 16.27 2.74 -16.24
C GLY A 13 16.50 2.17 -14.84
N THR A 14 17.36 2.83 -14.10
CA THR A 14 17.69 2.47 -12.70
C THR A 14 17.62 3.69 -11.81
N TRP A 15 17.23 3.48 -10.56
CA TRP A 15 16.88 4.54 -9.62
C TRP A 15 17.52 4.31 -8.24
N ASP A 16 17.91 5.40 -7.59
CA ASP A 16 18.45 5.36 -6.23
C ASP A 16 17.33 5.17 -5.21
N ARG A 17 16.17 5.77 -5.48
CA ARG A 17 14.99 5.72 -4.57
C ARG A 17 13.75 5.37 -5.38
N ILE A 18 13.03 4.37 -4.90
CA ILE A 18 11.73 3.96 -5.44
C ILE A 18 10.72 4.05 -4.31
N VAL A 19 9.58 4.69 -4.56
CA VAL A 19 8.48 4.77 -3.60
C VAL A 19 7.19 4.34 -4.28
N ASN A 20 6.46 3.43 -3.65
CA ASN A 20 5.11 3.09 -4.07
C ASN A 20 4.16 3.15 -2.87
N ILE A 21 3.06 3.87 -3.02
CA ILE A 21 2.09 4.14 -1.96
C ILE A 21 0.70 3.80 -2.47
N GLY A 22 0.01 2.84 -1.82
CA GLY A 22 -1.33 2.41 -2.18
C GLY A 22 -1.43 1.80 -3.58
N PHE A 23 -0.33 1.33 -4.12
CA PHE A 23 -0.26 0.71 -5.45
C PHE A 23 -0.35 -0.81 -5.38
N PHE A 24 0.32 -1.40 -4.39
CA PHE A 24 0.48 -2.85 -4.29
C PHE A 24 -0.85 -3.60 -4.09
N GLU A 25 -1.84 -2.97 -3.46
CA GLU A 25 -3.20 -3.49 -3.28
C GLU A 25 -3.93 -3.71 -4.63
N HIS A 26 -3.50 -3.04 -5.68
CA HIS A 26 -4.05 -3.19 -7.03
C HIS A 26 -3.27 -4.21 -7.89
N VAL A 27 -2.16 -4.74 -7.37
CA VAL A 27 -1.45 -5.85 -8.00
C VAL A 27 -2.13 -7.16 -7.64
N SER A 28 -2.47 -8.00 -8.62
CA SER A 28 -3.04 -9.32 -8.34
C SER A 28 -1.98 -10.22 -7.68
N PRO A 29 -2.35 -11.08 -6.71
CA PRO A 29 -1.41 -11.96 -5.99
C PRO A 29 -0.52 -12.82 -6.90
N LYS A 30 -1.01 -13.23 -8.06
CA LYS A 30 -0.22 -13.97 -9.06
C LYS A 30 0.96 -13.17 -9.63
N PHE A 31 0.95 -11.85 -9.48
CA PHE A 31 1.99 -10.94 -9.97
C PHE A 31 2.85 -10.33 -8.86
N TYR A 32 2.66 -10.69 -7.60
CA TYR A 32 3.45 -10.12 -6.48
C TYR A 32 4.96 -10.34 -6.68
N LYS A 33 5.37 -11.55 -7.06
CA LYS A 33 6.77 -11.82 -7.40
C LYS A 33 7.26 -10.94 -8.56
N THR A 34 6.47 -10.80 -9.62
CA THR A 34 6.82 -9.96 -10.79
C THR A 34 6.97 -8.49 -10.38
N PHE A 35 6.11 -8.00 -9.49
CA PHE A 35 6.17 -6.64 -8.98
C PHE A 35 7.48 -6.38 -8.23
N PHE A 36 7.82 -7.20 -7.26
CA PHE A 36 9.07 -7.04 -6.50
C PHE A 36 10.31 -7.33 -7.34
N LYS A 37 10.23 -8.27 -8.29
CA LYS A 37 11.34 -8.48 -9.25
C LYS A 37 11.56 -7.23 -10.12
N LYS A 38 10.50 -6.55 -10.54
CA LYS A 38 10.62 -5.29 -11.25
C LYS A 38 11.28 -4.20 -10.40
N ILE A 39 10.93 -4.09 -9.13
CA ILE A 39 11.60 -3.17 -8.20
C ILE A 39 13.09 -3.52 -8.08
N HIS A 40 13.41 -4.81 -7.90
CA HIS A 40 14.80 -5.26 -7.87
C HIS A 40 15.58 -4.80 -9.11
N ASP A 41 15.00 -4.98 -10.31
CA ASP A 41 15.68 -4.65 -11.56
C ASP A 41 15.82 -3.13 -11.80
N LEU A 42 14.90 -2.33 -11.19
CA LEU A 42 14.94 -0.87 -11.27
C LEU A 42 15.84 -0.21 -10.21
N LEU A 43 16.19 -0.89 -9.13
CA LEU A 43 17.14 -0.36 -8.16
C LEU A 43 18.56 -0.41 -8.72
N LYS A 44 19.34 0.66 -8.50
CA LYS A 44 20.77 0.72 -8.88
C LYS A 44 21.61 -0.27 -8.08
N ASP A 45 22.72 -0.73 -8.68
CA ASP A 45 23.75 -1.55 -8.03
C ASP A 45 24.87 -0.67 -7.44
N ASN A 46 24.51 0.33 -6.62
CA ASN A 46 25.46 1.30 -6.07
C ASN A 46 25.66 1.19 -4.55
N GLY A 47 25.01 0.21 -3.92
CA GLY A 47 25.10 0.00 -2.48
C GLY A 47 24.32 1.01 -1.61
N ASP A 48 23.49 1.89 -2.22
CA ASP A 48 22.72 2.91 -1.51
C ASP A 48 21.27 3.04 -2.03
N SER A 49 20.85 2.14 -2.91
CA SER A 49 19.50 2.19 -3.47
C SER A 49 18.51 1.46 -2.59
N ILE A 50 17.31 2.07 -2.41
CA ILE A 50 16.26 1.56 -1.53
C ILE A 50 14.88 1.78 -2.13
N CYS A 51 13.97 0.84 -1.88
CA CYS A 51 12.56 1.00 -2.20
C CYS A 51 11.71 1.01 -0.93
N LEU A 52 10.80 1.97 -0.82
CA LEU A 52 9.72 2.01 0.16
C LEU A 52 8.43 1.52 -0.49
N THR A 53 7.85 0.47 0.05
CA THR A 53 6.49 0.01 -0.28
C THR A 53 5.56 0.31 0.89
N HIS A 54 4.60 1.23 0.67
CA HIS A 54 3.53 1.55 1.62
C HIS A 54 2.24 0.92 1.12
N THR A 55 1.67 -0.01 1.88
CA THR A 55 0.49 -0.76 1.46
C THR A 55 -0.45 -1.05 2.62
N ILE A 56 -1.76 -0.98 2.35
CA ILE A 56 -2.77 -1.58 3.24
C ILE A 56 -2.56 -3.10 3.21
N ALA A 57 -2.64 -3.72 4.39
CA ALA A 57 -2.46 -5.14 4.56
C ALA A 57 -3.42 -5.72 5.62
N THR A 58 -3.50 -7.02 5.68
CA THR A 58 -4.24 -7.74 6.73
C THR A 58 -3.30 -8.48 7.67
N THR A 59 -3.66 -8.53 8.95
CA THR A 59 -2.99 -9.37 9.96
C THR A 59 -3.38 -10.85 9.83
N ASN A 60 -4.47 -11.14 9.13
CA ASN A 60 -4.96 -12.49 8.90
C ASN A 60 -4.18 -13.21 7.79
N PRO A 61 -4.22 -14.55 7.75
CA PRO A 61 -3.81 -15.31 6.57
C PRO A 61 -4.53 -14.84 5.29
N PRO A 62 -3.97 -15.14 4.10
CA PRO A 62 -4.60 -14.78 2.84
C PRO A 62 -6.07 -15.23 2.77
N GLY A 63 -6.97 -14.30 2.46
CA GLY A 63 -8.40 -14.55 2.45
C GLY A 63 -9.13 -13.83 1.30
N PRO A 64 -10.45 -14.02 1.19
CA PRO A 64 -11.28 -13.31 0.22
C PRO A 64 -11.40 -11.83 0.58
N VAL A 65 -11.57 -11.00 -0.43
CA VAL A 65 -11.89 -9.57 -0.25
C VAL A 65 -13.35 -9.43 0.19
N ASN A 66 -13.62 -8.48 1.07
CA ASN A 66 -14.98 -8.13 1.46
C ASN A 66 -15.85 -7.86 0.22
N PRO A 67 -17.01 -8.55 0.06
CA PRO A 67 -17.84 -8.44 -1.13
C PRO A 67 -18.34 -7.03 -1.42
N PHE A 68 -18.64 -6.24 -0.40
CA PHE A 68 -19.06 -4.85 -0.55
C PHE A 68 -17.93 -4.00 -1.14
N ILE A 69 -16.72 -4.09 -0.58
CA ILE A 69 -15.55 -3.36 -1.06
C ILE A 69 -15.23 -3.76 -2.50
N ASN A 70 -15.20 -5.05 -2.78
CA ASN A 70 -14.90 -5.55 -4.13
C ASN A 70 -15.92 -5.12 -5.18
N LYS A 71 -17.21 -5.06 -4.81
CA LYS A 71 -18.28 -4.74 -5.77
C LYS A 71 -18.44 -3.24 -6.01
N TYR A 72 -18.31 -2.41 -4.97
CA TYR A 72 -18.75 -1.02 -5.02
C TYR A 72 -17.62 0.01 -4.92
N ILE A 73 -16.44 -0.35 -4.42
CA ILE A 73 -15.34 0.58 -4.16
C ILE A 73 -14.10 0.24 -4.97
N PHE A 74 -13.50 -0.94 -4.75
CA PHE A 74 -12.23 -1.36 -5.37
C PHE A 74 -12.39 -2.71 -6.06
N ASN A 75 -12.98 -2.68 -7.25
CA ASN A 75 -13.17 -3.90 -8.05
C ASN A 75 -11.80 -4.51 -8.41
N GLY A 76 -11.59 -5.77 -7.99
CA GLY A 76 -10.34 -6.50 -8.22
C GLY A 76 -9.20 -6.17 -7.28
N GLY A 77 -9.34 -5.19 -6.38
CA GLY A 77 -8.36 -4.91 -5.32
C GLY A 77 -8.16 -6.10 -4.39
N LYS A 78 -6.96 -6.24 -3.85
CA LYS A 78 -6.60 -7.29 -2.90
C LYS A 78 -5.79 -6.70 -1.74
N VAL A 79 -6.19 -7.03 -0.53
CA VAL A 79 -5.42 -6.69 0.66
C VAL A 79 -4.44 -7.83 0.94
N PRO A 80 -3.13 -7.62 0.78
CA PRO A 80 -2.15 -8.68 1.00
C PRO A 80 -1.97 -8.98 2.48
N SER A 81 -1.60 -10.22 2.80
CA SER A 81 -1.09 -10.59 4.12
C SER A 81 0.43 -10.45 4.18
N ALA A 82 1.00 -10.33 5.41
CA ALA A 82 2.45 -10.28 5.60
C ALA A 82 3.17 -11.48 4.95
N SER A 83 2.61 -12.68 5.06
CA SER A 83 3.18 -13.89 4.46
C SER A 83 3.24 -13.86 2.93
N GLN A 84 2.27 -13.23 2.28
CA GLN A 84 2.29 -13.06 0.82
C GLN A 84 3.34 -12.04 0.40
N ILE A 85 3.47 -10.95 1.15
CA ILE A 85 4.44 -9.88 0.89
C ILE A 85 5.86 -10.41 1.05
N THR A 86 6.19 -11.01 2.21
CA THR A 86 7.53 -11.54 2.52
C THR A 86 7.95 -12.60 1.52
N LYS A 87 7.06 -13.55 1.21
CA LYS A 87 7.32 -14.59 0.20
C LYS A 87 7.66 -13.98 -1.17
N ALA A 88 6.92 -12.95 -1.59
CA ALA A 88 7.15 -12.32 -2.89
C ALA A 88 8.47 -11.54 -2.92
N ILE A 89 8.82 -10.86 -1.82
CA ILE A 89 10.10 -10.14 -1.67
C ILE A 89 11.27 -11.14 -1.72
N GLU A 90 11.24 -12.21 -0.92
CA GLU A 90 12.27 -13.27 -0.93
C GLU A 90 12.46 -13.88 -2.32
N GLN A 91 11.36 -14.19 -3.01
CA GLN A 91 11.40 -14.77 -4.37
C GLN A 91 11.89 -13.80 -5.44
N SER A 92 11.94 -12.51 -5.15
CA SER A 92 12.46 -11.49 -6.09
C SER A 92 13.96 -11.24 -5.94
N GLY A 93 14.58 -11.73 -4.86
CA GLY A 93 15.97 -11.47 -4.52
C GLY A 93 16.22 -10.18 -3.77
N LEU A 94 15.16 -9.45 -3.38
CA LEU A 94 15.26 -8.28 -2.50
C LEU A 94 15.47 -8.70 -1.05
N VAL A 95 16.15 -7.83 -0.29
CA VAL A 95 16.34 -7.95 1.16
C VAL A 95 15.44 -6.93 1.86
N ILE A 96 14.69 -7.35 2.87
CA ILE A 96 13.94 -6.44 3.74
C ILE A 96 14.92 -5.77 4.71
N SER A 97 15.08 -4.46 4.61
CA SER A 97 15.94 -3.65 5.48
C SER A 97 15.18 -2.98 6.62
N GLY A 98 13.88 -2.74 6.45
CA GLY A 98 12.99 -2.19 7.46
C GLY A 98 11.54 -2.62 7.27
N TRP A 99 10.82 -2.73 8.38
CA TRP A 99 9.39 -3.04 8.38
C TRP A 99 8.71 -2.32 9.54
N GLU A 100 7.73 -1.49 9.22
CA GLU A 100 6.93 -0.76 10.20
C GLU A 100 5.44 -1.06 10.02
N SER A 101 4.75 -1.23 11.15
CA SER A 101 3.30 -1.48 11.21
C SER A 101 2.60 -0.24 11.75
N LEU A 102 1.83 0.43 10.92
CA LEU A 102 1.06 1.61 11.26
C LEU A 102 -0.40 1.19 11.55
N ILE A 103 -0.64 0.74 12.79
CA ILE A 103 -1.90 0.11 13.18
C ILE A 103 -3.05 1.13 13.21
N ASP A 104 -2.97 2.16 14.06
CA ASP A 104 -4.05 3.11 14.29
C ASP A 104 -4.02 4.37 13.40
N HIS A 105 -3.14 4.39 12.39
CA HIS A 105 -2.94 5.61 11.60
C HIS A 105 -4.04 5.84 10.57
N TYR A 106 -4.49 4.78 9.91
CA TYR A 106 -5.41 4.93 8.78
C TYR A 106 -6.88 5.12 9.21
N ASN A 107 -7.28 4.62 10.40
CA ASN A 107 -8.60 4.94 10.93
C ASN A 107 -8.76 6.44 11.19
N LEU A 108 -7.73 7.12 11.71
CA LEU A 108 -7.75 8.58 11.90
C LEU A 108 -7.92 9.31 10.58
N THR A 109 -7.24 8.86 9.53
CA THR A 109 -7.39 9.40 8.17
C THR A 109 -8.83 9.25 7.67
N LEU A 110 -9.41 8.06 7.84
CA LEU A 110 -10.79 7.77 7.42
C LEU A 110 -11.82 8.57 8.22
N ASP A 111 -11.61 8.74 9.53
CA ASP A 111 -12.48 9.56 10.38
C ASP A 111 -12.45 11.03 9.93
N HIS A 112 -11.28 11.58 9.64
CA HIS A 112 -11.15 12.93 9.08
C HIS A 112 -11.77 13.05 7.67
N TRP A 113 -11.66 12.03 6.83
CA TRP A 113 -12.31 12.04 5.52
C TRP A 113 -13.83 12.02 5.67
N ARG A 114 -14.36 11.20 6.58
CA ARG A 114 -15.78 11.11 6.87
C ARG A 114 -16.32 12.43 7.40
N GLU A 115 -15.63 13.06 8.36
CA GLU A 115 -16.02 14.38 8.89
C GLU A 115 -16.11 15.43 7.77
N ARG A 116 -15.10 15.53 6.90
CA ARG A 116 -15.12 16.45 5.77
C ARG A 116 -16.21 16.12 4.76
N PHE A 117 -16.46 14.85 4.50
CA PHE A 117 -17.55 14.40 3.64
C PHE A 117 -18.92 14.83 4.18
N LEU A 118 -19.18 14.60 5.46
CA LEU A 118 -20.45 14.98 6.11
C LEU A 118 -20.68 16.49 6.12
N LYS A 119 -19.64 17.30 6.27
CA LYS A 119 -19.73 18.76 6.14
C LYS A 119 -20.12 19.22 4.72
N ASN A 120 -19.81 18.42 3.71
CA ASN A 120 -20.08 18.73 2.29
C ASN A 120 -21.16 17.82 1.68
N VAL A 121 -22.00 17.20 2.50
CA VAL A 121 -22.98 16.19 2.05
C VAL A 121 -23.99 16.75 1.06
N TYR A 122 -24.37 18.03 1.18
CA TYR A 122 -25.31 18.68 0.28
C TYR A 122 -24.76 18.76 -1.15
N GLU A 123 -23.54 19.21 -1.30
CA GLU A 123 -22.87 19.30 -2.61
C GLU A 123 -22.61 17.91 -3.21
N ALA A 124 -22.17 16.97 -2.38
CA ALA A 124 -22.00 15.58 -2.78
C ALA A 124 -23.33 14.95 -3.25
N LYS A 125 -24.43 15.21 -2.56
CA LYS A 125 -25.76 14.73 -2.94
C LYS A 125 -26.22 15.31 -4.26
N LYS A 126 -25.96 16.60 -4.49
CA LYS A 126 -26.29 17.28 -5.75
C LYS A 126 -25.50 16.68 -6.93
N ALA A 127 -24.24 16.35 -6.71
CA ALA A 127 -23.37 15.81 -7.76
C ALA A 127 -23.61 14.33 -8.06
N TYR A 128 -23.85 13.49 -7.02
CA TYR A 128 -23.82 12.02 -7.12
C TYR A 128 -25.12 11.33 -6.68
N GLY A 129 -26.07 12.07 -6.11
CA GLY A 129 -27.35 11.53 -5.65
C GLY A 129 -27.33 10.88 -4.26
N SER A 130 -28.52 10.59 -3.73
CA SER A 130 -28.70 10.10 -2.35
C SER A 130 -28.10 8.71 -2.10
N ASN A 131 -28.08 7.83 -3.11
CA ASN A 131 -27.52 6.50 -2.97
C ASN A 131 -26.00 6.54 -2.76
N PHE A 132 -25.30 7.47 -3.43
CA PHE A 132 -23.88 7.69 -3.24
C PHE A 132 -23.57 8.12 -1.80
N ILE A 133 -24.38 9.02 -1.23
CA ILE A 133 -24.16 9.49 0.16
C ILE A 133 -24.17 8.32 1.14
N ARG A 134 -25.17 7.44 1.03
CA ARG A 134 -25.28 6.27 1.91
C ARG A 134 -24.11 5.28 1.71
N LEU A 135 -23.75 5.03 0.45
CA LEU A 135 -22.66 4.12 0.09
C LEU A 135 -21.33 4.64 0.63
N TRP A 136 -21.05 5.92 0.42
CA TRP A 136 -19.76 6.52 0.80
C TRP A 136 -19.61 6.66 2.31
N ASP A 137 -20.66 7.08 3.02
CA ASP A 137 -20.67 7.12 4.48
C ASP A 137 -20.47 5.73 5.10
N PHE A 138 -21.13 4.72 4.56
CA PHE A 138 -20.97 3.33 4.98
C PHE A 138 -19.55 2.83 4.71
N TYR A 139 -18.98 3.12 3.53
CA TYR A 139 -17.60 2.78 3.18
C TYR A 139 -16.62 3.37 4.18
N LEU A 140 -16.66 4.68 4.40
CA LEU A 140 -15.72 5.35 5.30
C LEU A 140 -15.84 4.84 6.74
N SER A 141 -17.08 4.66 7.24
CA SER A 141 -17.32 4.16 8.60
C SER A 141 -16.88 2.72 8.78
N SER A 142 -17.21 1.84 7.84
CA SER A 142 -16.85 0.42 7.91
C SER A 142 -15.35 0.19 7.79
N CYS A 143 -14.67 0.96 6.92
CA CYS A 143 -13.21 0.88 6.81
C CYS A 143 -12.52 1.43 8.05
N SER A 144 -12.97 2.57 8.61
CA SER A 144 -12.43 3.08 9.88
C SER A 144 -12.54 2.04 11.00
N ALA A 145 -13.71 1.40 11.13
CA ALA A 145 -13.92 0.32 12.10
C ALA A 145 -13.00 -0.89 11.85
N ALA A 146 -12.77 -1.26 10.58
CA ALA A 146 -11.89 -2.38 10.22
C ALA A 146 -10.43 -2.10 10.58
N PHE A 147 -9.93 -0.88 10.37
CA PHE A 147 -8.58 -0.49 10.81
C PHE A 147 -8.45 -0.39 12.33
N LYS A 148 -9.50 0.05 13.03
CA LYS A 148 -9.46 0.27 14.48
C LYS A 148 -9.68 -0.99 15.30
N TRP A 149 -10.55 -1.89 14.85
CA TRP A 149 -11.07 -2.99 15.67
C TRP A 149 -10.98 -4.36 15.01
N SER A 150 -10.43 -4.46 13.79
CA SER A 150 -10.36 -5.71 13.06
C SER A 150 -8.92 -6.00 12.64
N ASP A 151 -8.71 -6.36 11.39
CA ASP A 151 -7.50 -6.99 10.88
C ASP A 151 -6.74 -6.14 9.84
N LEU A 152 -7.21 -4.91 9.58
CA LEU A 152 -6.53 -4.03 8.63
C LEU A 152 -5.49 -3.14 9.32
N LEU A 153 -4.39 -2.95 8.63
CA LEU A 153 -3.33 -2.02 9.01
C LEU A 153 -2.59 -1.52 7.75
N VAL A 154 -1.62 -0.65 7.94
CA VAL A 154 -0.69 -0.26 6.88
C VAL A 154 0.69 -0.76 7.22
N TYR A 155 1.37 -1.35 6.25
CA TYR A 155 2.80 -1.62 6.32
C TYR A 155 3.60 -0.59 5.52
N GLN A 156 4.71 -0.16 6.09
CA GLN A 156 5.82 0.49 5.40
C GLN A 156 6.99 -0.49 5.37
N ILE A 157 7.43 -0.86 4.19
CA ILE A 157 8.42 -1.91 3.99
C ILE A 157 9.55 -1.33 3.16
N GLU A 158 10.72 -1.29 3.76
CA GLU A 158 11.96 -0.92 3.07
C GLU A 158 12.62 -2.15 2.51
N THR A 159 12.97 -2.11 1.25
CA THR A 159 13.70 -3.20 0.58
C THR A 159 14.91 -2.68 -0.17
N VAL A 160 15.98 -3.43 -0.14
CA VAL A 160 17.24 -3.15 -0.82
C VAL A 160 17.61 -4.31 -1.71
N LYS A 161 18.52 -4.06 -2.66
CA LYS A 161 18.92 -5.06 -3.64
C LYS A 161 19.80 -6.16 -3.05
N ASP A 162 20.66 -5.81 -2.11
CA ASP A 162 21.52 -6.77 -1.41
C ASP A 162 21.80 -6.32 0.04
N PHE A 163 22.41 -7.21 0.81
CA PHE A 163 22.76 -6.97 2.20
C PHE A 163 23.75 -5.81 2.43
N LYS A 164 24.56 -5.47 1.42
CA LYS A 164 25.53 -4.36 1.51
C LYS A 164 24.86 -3.01 1.34
N SER A 165 23.69 -2.99 0.71
CA SER A 165 22.90 -1.79 0.43
C SER A 165 21.99 -1.35 1.59
N VAL A 166 22.05 -2.02 2.74
CA VAL A 166 21.22 -1.64 3.91
C VAL A 166 21.70 -0.29 4.46
N PRO A 167 20.84 0.74 4.45
CA PRO A 167 21.20 2.06 4.97
C PRO A 167 21.46 1.95 6.48
N GLY A 168 22.65 2.35 6.91
CA GLY A 168 23.04 2.23 8.32
C GLY A 168 22.83 0.82 8.88
N ARG A 169 23.82 0.23 9.49
CA ARG A 169 23.66 -1.12 10.06
C ARG A 169 22.88 -1.15 11.37
N THR A 170 22.54 0.02 11.88
CA THR A 170 21.67 0.26 13.05
C THR A 170 20.47 1.10 12.60
N ARG A 171 19.46 1.22 13.43
CA ARG A 171 18.27 2.03 13.12
C ARG A 171 18.44 3.52 13.45
N ASP A 172 19.63 3.98 13.77
CA ASP A 172 19.90 5.35 14.22
C ASP A 172 19.51 6.38 13.15
N TYR A 173 19.65 6.03 11.86
CA TYR A 173 19.26 6.91 10.74
C TYR A 173 17.77 7.25 10.68
N ILE A 174 16.92 6.52 11.42
CA ILE A 174 15.46 6.79 11.48
C ILE A 174 15.16 7.85 12.54
N TYR A 175 16.02 7.98 13.57
CA TYR A 175 15.78 8.81 14.76
C TYR A 175 16.67 10.06 14.83
N ASN A 176 17.61 10.23 13.92
CA ASN A 176 18.47 11.39 13.74
C ASN A 176 18.12 12.10 12.41
#